data_79661de11eb698b0081afaf84544e383
#
_entry.id   79661de11eb698b0081afaf84544e383
#
_cell.length_a   1.000
_cell.length_b   1.000
_cell.length_c   1.000
_cell.angle_alpha   90.00
_cell.angle_beta   90.00
_cell.angle_gamma   90.00
#
_symmetry.space_group_name_H-M   'P 1'
#
loop_
_entity.id
_entity.type
_entity.pdbx_description
1 polymer ?
#
loop_
_entity_poly.entity_id
_entity_poly.type
_entity_poly.pdbx_seq_one_letter_code
_entity_poly.pdbx_strand_id
1 'polypeptide(L)'
;MPADSHGAVDLSARQSAPGAAQESAPAAGEGLHIPLITTTDEENFQDVMSTSQAVPVIMVMWSPRSLESKPTLAMLEEIARENAGKFQLVEVDIDKAPAIAQAFQIQGVPTVVALVGGRPVPLFQGGAAKEQVLPVISQVLEAATQMGITARIAVAAEDTVAPTPPEHEAPLAAEAAGNLDEAIAGWEKVIELNPRDEDAKSHLSR
;
A
#
# COMPACT_ATOMS: atom_id res chain seq x y z
N MET A 1 12.58 39.54 -68.27
CA MET A 1 14.00 39.34 -67.96
C MET A 1 14.18 39.51 -66.47
N PRO A 2 14.93 38.63 -65.86
CA PRO A 2 14.46 37.40 -65.29
C PRO A 2 14.38 37.52 -63.77
N ALA A 3 13.48 36.74 -63.26
CA ALA A 3 13.33 36.46 -61.86
C ALA A 3 14.27 35.33 -61.43
N ASP A 4 14.89 35.44 -60.30
CA ASP A 4 15.50 34.31 -59.62
C ASP A 4 15.14 34.38 -58.17
N SER A 5 14.22 33.53 -57.82
CA SER A 5 13.82 33.26 -56.48
C SER A 5 14.32 31.89 -56.06
N HIS A 6 15.43 31.85 -55.38
CA HIS A 6 15.87 30.68 -54.66
C HIS A 6 15.98 31.01 -53.17
N GLY A 7 14.94 30.64 -52.48
CA GLY A 7 14.86 30.67 -51.03
C GLY A 7 14.20 29.44 -50.53
N ALA A 8 14.74 28.25 -50.84
CA ALA A 8 14.37 27.06 -50.11
C ALA A 8 15.06 27.11 -48.77
N VAL A 9 14.32 27.51 -47.76
CA VAL A 9 14.76 27.44 -46.38
C VAL A 9 14.54 26.02 -45.93
N ASP A 10 15.63 25.30 -45.80
CA ASP A 10 15.69 23.99 -45.16
C ASP A 10 15.31 24.13 -43.70
N LEU A 11 14.11 23.66 -43.32
CA LEU A 11 13.59 23.62 -41.98
C LEU A 11 13.93 22.31 -41.22
N SER A 12 14.89 21.55 -41.73
CA SER A 12 15.32 20.29 -41.12
C SER A 12 16.25 20.43 -39.90
N ALA A 13 16.55 21.65 -39.48
CA ALA A 13 17.43 21.90 -38.33
C ALA A 13 16.73 22.65 -37.20
N ARG A 14 15.72 22.03 -36.59
CA ARG A 14 15.26 22.32 -35.24
C ARG A 14 15.09 21.00 -34.52
N GLN A 15 16.21 20.57 -34.00
CA GLN A 15 16.57 20.74 -32.57
C GLN A 15 15.49 20.29 -31.63
N SER A 16 15.69 19.09 -31.24
CA SER A 16 15.45 18.51 -29.94
C SER A 16 15.39 19.56 -28.84
N ALA A 17 14.21 20.05 -28.54
CA ALA A 17 13.91 20.53 -27.21
C ALA A 17 13.85 19.30 -26.29
N PRO A 18 14.45 19.30 -25.09
CA PRO A 18 14.26 18.24 -24.13
C PRO A 18 12.77 18.22 -23.82
N GLY A 19 12.12 17.13 -24.20
CA GLY A 19 10.72 16.89 -23.95
C GLY A 19 10.47 16.99 -22.47
N ALA A 20 9.53 17.86 -22.11
CA ALA A 20 8.80 17.66 -20.89
C ALA A 20 8.38 16.18 -20.85
N ALA A 21 8.76 15.51 -19.78
CA ALA A 21 8.25 14.19 -19.47
C ALA A 21 6.72 14.29 -19.50
N GLN A 22 6.12 13.79 -20.56
CA GLN A 22 4.72 13.44 -20.54
C GLN A 22 4.67 12.27 -19.58
N GLU A 23 4.23 12.54 -18.37
CA GLU A 23 3.66 11.53 -17.51
C GLU A 23 2.54 10.90 -18.35
N SER A 24 2.87 9.79 -18.97
CA SER A 24 1.89 8.95 -19.65
C SER A 24 0.92 8.49 -18.56
N ALA A 25 -0.31 8.99 -18.62
CA ALA A 25 -1.38 8.40 -17.88
C ALA A 25 -1.33 6.87 -18.13
N PRO A 26 -1.31 6.03 -17.10
CA PRO A 26 -1.23 4.60 -17.28
C PRO A 26 -2.40 4.12 -18.13
N ALA A 27 -2.10 3.38 -19.18
CA ALA A 27 -3.10 2.75 -20.03
C ALA A 27 -4.03 1.89 -19.15
N ALA A 28 -5.33 1.92 -19.44
CA ALA A 28 -6.32 1.13 -18.73
C ALA A 28 -5.95 -0.36 -18.81
N GLY A 29 -5.36 -0.89 -17.75
CA GLY A 29 -4.91 -2.28 -17.65
C GLY A 29 -3.57 -2.48 -16.94
N GLU A 30 -2.70 -1.48 -16.88
CA GLU A 30 -1.48 -1.53 -16.08
C GLU A 30 -1.69 -0.80 -14.77
N GLY A 31 -1.49 -1.49 -13.64
CA GLY A 31 -1.59 -0.92 -12.31
C GLY A 31 -0.49 0.12 -12.06
N LEU A 32 -0.71 0.99 -11.10
CA LEU A 32 0.30 1.94 -10.63
C LEU A 32 1.43 1.19 -9.91
N HIS A 33 2.67 1.47 -10.27
CA HIS A 33 3.85 0.90 -9.61
C HIS A 33 4.19 1.68 -8.34
N ILE A 34 3.31 1.57 -7.36
CA ILE A 34 3.47 2.15 -6.02
C ILE A 34 3.31 1.06 -4.97
N PRO A 35 3.88 1.21 -3.78
CA PRO A 35 3.73 0.21 -2.73
C PRO A 35 2.27 0.09 -2.29
N LEU A 36 1.83 -1.14 -2.02
CA LEU A 36 0.49 -1.43 -1.50
C LEU A 36 0.30 -0.88 -0.09
N ILE A 37 1.34 -1.01 0.73
CA ILE A 37 1.40 -0.53 2.11
C ILE A 37 2.63 0.37 2.22
N THR A 38 2.44 1.58 2.73
CA THR A 38 3.53 2.54 2.90
C THR A 38 3.32 3.37 4.16
N THR A 39 4.39 3.98 4.61
CA THR A 39 4.34 4.99 5.68
C THR A 39 4.51 6.37 5.08
N THR A 40 3.89 7.36 5.68
CA THR A 40 4.07 8.76 5.28
C THR A 40 4.34 9.65 6.49
N ASP A 41 4.98 10.74 6.22
CA ASP A 41 5.26 11.83 7.13
C ASP A 41 4.77 13.17 6.54
N GLU A 42 5.14 14.26 7.18
CA GLU A 42 4.74 15.61 6.75
C GLU A 42 5.34 15.98 5.39
N GLU A 43 6.52 15.47 5.05
CA GLU A 43 7.20 15.77 3.78
C GLU A 43 6.58 15.02 2.60
N ASN A 44 6.20 13.76 2.82
CA ASN A 44 5.69 12.88 1.78
C ASN A 44 4.15 12.88 1.68
N PHE A 45 3.48 13.63 2.53
CA PHE A 45 2.00 13.68 2.55
C PHE A 45 1.40 14.17 1.22
N GLN A 46 2.09 15.07 0.51
CA GLN A 46 1.64 15.55 -0.80
C GLN A 46 1.58 14.43 -1.85
N ASP A 47 2.49 13.48 -1.78
CA ASP A 47 2.49 12.33 -2.68
C ASP A 47 1.27 11.43 -2.42
N VAL A 48 0.91 11.26 -1.15
CA VAL A 48 -0.31 10.54 -0.74
C VAL A 48 -1.57 11.23 -1.27
N MET A 49 -1.63 12.54 -1.18
CA MET A 49 -2.74 13.33 -1.71
C MET A 49 -2.87 13.19 -3.23
N SER A 50 -1.74 13.21 -3.94
CA SER A 50 -1.70 13.00 -5.40
C SER A 50 -2.13 11.58 -5.77
N THR A 51 -1.66 10.57 -5.05
CA THR A 51 -2.03 9.17 -5.24
C THR A 51 -3.53 8.96 -5.06
N SER A 52 -4.14 9.64 -4.09
CA SER A 52 -5.59 9.52 -3.81
C SER A 52 -6.50 10.00 -4.94
N GLN A 53 -5.96 10.72 -5.92
CA GLN A 53 -6.69 11.12 -7.11
C GLN A 53 -6.81 10.01 -8.15
N ALA A 54 -5.92 9.03 -8.10
CA ALA A 54 -5.91 7.89 -9.02
C ALA A 54 -6.40 6.61 -8.36
N VAL A 55 -6.00 6.37 -7.11
CA VAL A 55 -6.33 5.18 -6.31
C VAL A 55 -6.87 5.64 -4.95
N PRO A 56 -7.95 5.05 -4.42
CA PRO A 56 -8.37 5.32 -3.05
C PRO A 56 -7.24 5.03 -2.07
N VAL A 57 -7.06 5.87 -1.08
CA VAL A 57 -6.07 5.69 -0.03
C VAL A 57 -6.79 5.51 1.31
N ILE A 58 -6.45 4.46 2.03
CA ILE A 58 -6.86 4.28 3.42
C ILE A 58 -5.68 4.68 4.31
N MET A 59 -5.85 5.72 5.06
CA MET A 59 -4.81 6.26 5.94
C MET A 59 -5.14 5.91 7.38
N VAL A 60 -4.21 5.25 8.07
CA VAL A 60 -4.32 4.94 9.48
C VAL A 60 -3.34 5.77 10.29
N MET A 61 -3.86 6.55 11.18
CA MET A 61 -3.07 7.35 12.13
C MET A 61 -2.94 6.56 13.42
N TRP A 62 -1.71 6.30 13.79
CA TRP A 62 -1.38 5.42 14.90
C TRP A 62 -0.26 5.99 15.77
N SER A 63 -0.08 5.42 16.95
CA SER A 63 1.05 5.72 17.82
C SER A 63 1.62 4.44 18.43
N PRO A 64 2.94 4.30 18.53
CA PRO A 64 3.56 3.17 19.22
C PRO A 64 3.21 3.09 20.71
N ARG A 65 2.70 4.18 21.28
CA ARG A 65 2.23 4.25 22.67
C ARG A 65 0.83 3.69 22.86
N SER A 66 0.05 3.57 21.80
CA SER A 66 -1.31 3.03 21.84
C SER A 66 -1.30 1.52 21.64
N LEU A 67 -1.80 0.80 22.63
CA LEU A 67 -1.93 -0.66 22.57
C LEU A 67 -2.93 -1.13 21.52
N GLU A 68 -3.95 -0.32 21.22
CA GLU A 68 -4.97 -0.62 20.22
C GLU A 68 -4.50 -0.37 18.78
N SER A 69 -3.45 0.42 18.59
CA SER A 69 -2.94 0.76 17.27
C SER A 69 -2.34 -0.44 16.55
N LYS A 70 -1.55 -1.26 17.23
CA LYS A 70 -0.87 -2.41 16.62
C LYS A 70 -1.81 -3.44 16.00
N PRO A 71 -2.84 -3.95 16.73
CA PRO A 71 -3.80 -4.88 16.13
C PRO A 71 -4.62 -4.25 14.99
N THR A 72 -4.90 -2.95 15.07
CA THR A 72 -5.59 -2.23 13.98
C THR A 72 -4.71 -2.13 12.74
N LEU A 73 -3.42 -1.84 12.88
CA LEU A 73 -2.47 -1.85 11.77
C LEU A 73 -2.41 -3.22 11.11
N ALA A 74 -2.18 -4.27 11.87
CA ALA A 74 -2.09 -5.64 11.37
C ALA A 74 -3.36 -6.06 10.60
N MET A 75 -4.52 -5.73 11.14
CA MET A 75 -5.80 -5.99 10.48
C MET A 75 -5.94 -5.23 9.15
N LEU A 76 -5.58 -3.95 9.11
CA LEU A 76 -5.67 -3.14 7.89
C LEU A 76 -4.66 -3.59 6.84
N GLU A 77 -3.47 -3.98 7.24
CA GLU A 77 -2.47 -4.57 6.34
C GLU A 77 -2.99 -5.87 5.70
N GLU A 78 -3.61 -6.75 6.48
CA GLU A 78 -4.24 -7.96 5.98
C GLU A 78 -5.34 -7.64 4.97
N ILE A 79 -6.23 -6.70 5.29
CA ILE A 79 -7.30 -6.25 4.38
C ILE A 79 -6.71 -5.64 3.10
N ALA A 80 -5.63 -4.88 3.18
CA ALA A 80 -4.97 -4.31 2.02
C ALA A 80 -4.42 -5.40 1.08
N ARG A 81 -3.79 -6.43 1.64
CA ARG A 81 -3.29 -7.58 0.88
C ARG A 81 -4.44 -8.35 0.22
N GLU A 82 -5.52 -8.62 0.95
CA GLU A 82 -6.71 -9.30 0.43
C GLU A 82 -7.38 -8.53 -0.73
N ASN A 83 -7.35 -7.20 -0.68
CA ASN A 83 -7.91 -6.36 -1.73
C ASN A 83 -7.00 -6.15 -2.95
N ALA A 84 -5.78 -6.65 -2.91
CA ALA A 84 -4.84 -6.76 -4.04
C ALA A 84 -4.79 -5.49 -4.93
N GLY A 85 -4.46 -4.35 -4.34
CA GLY A 85 -4.25 -3.11 -5.07
C GLY A 85 -5.49 -2.29 -5.37
N LYS A 86 -6.65 -2.62 -4.81
CA LYS A 86 -7.86 -1.79 -4.95
C LYS A 86 -7.75 -0.46 -4.22
N PHE A 87 -6.93 -0.38 -3.19
CA PHE A 87 -6.58 0.82 -2.45
C PHE A 87 -5.14 0.74 -1.94
N GLN A 88 -4.55 1.87 -1.59
CA GLN A 88 -3.28 1.94 -0.89
C GLN A 88 -3.52 2.10 0.61
N LEU A 89 -2.81 1.34 1.43
CA LEU A 89 -2.76 1.55 2.87
C LEU A 89 -1.57 2.45 3.20
N VAL A 90 -1.85 3.55 3.88
CA VAL A 90 -0.84 4.50 4.33
C VAL A 90 -0.86 4.60 5.84
N GLU A 91 0.26 4.35 6.46
CA GLU A 91 0.43 4.42 7.90
C GLU A 91 1.07 5.75 8.29
N VAL A 92 0.47 6.43 9.26
CA VAL A 92 0.95 7.70 9.79
C VAL A 92 1.25 7.56 11.27
N ASP A 93 2.52 7.65 11.63
CA ASP A 93 2.94 7.73 13.03
C ASP A 93 2.76 9.19 13.50
N ILE A 94 1.74 9.43 14.32
CA ILE A 94 1.42 10.77 14.80
C ILE A 94 2.48 11.36 15.74
N ASP A 95 3.33 10.53 16.32
CA ASP A 95 4.45 11.01 17.14
C ASP A 95 5.57 11.58 16.27
N LYS A 96 5.67 11.13 15.01
CA LYS A 96 6.62 11.64 14.00
C LYS A 96 6.04 12.73 13.11
N ALA A 97 4.74 12.68 12.87
CA ALA A 97 4.02 13.61 11.99
C ALA A 97 2.86 14.30 12.72
N PRO A 98 3.14 15.10 13.75
CA PRO A 98 2.10 15.77 14.55
C PRO A 98 1.28 16.78 13.74
N ALA A 99 1.83 17.40 12.71
CA ALA A 99 1.11 18.34 11.87
C ALA A 99 -0.01 17.67 11.08
N ILE A 100 0.18 16.43 10.62
CA ILE A 100 -0.87 15.64 9.98
C ILE A 100 -2.01 15.36 10.97
N ALA A 101 -1.68 14.94 12.18
CA ALA A 101 -2.68 14.71 13.23
C ALA A 101 -3.50 15.96 13.54
N GLN A 102 -2.86 17.13 13.57
CA GLN A 102 -3.54 18.41 13.78
C GLN A 102 -4.42 18.80 12.59
N ALA A 103 -3.93 18.62 11.36
CA ALA A 103 -4.68 18.94 10.14
C ALA A 103 -5.98 18.12 10.04
N PHE A 104 -5.94 16.86 10.47
CA PHE A 104 -7.11 15.97 10.51
C PHE A 104 -7.89 16.05 11.84
N GLN A 105 -7.48 16.91 12.77
CA GLN A 105 -8.09 17.06 14.08
C GLN A 105 -8.21 15.73 14.86
N ILE A 106 -7.16 14.92 14.81
CA ILE A 106 -7.12 13.62 15.45
C ILE A 106 -7.08 13.78 16.97
N GLN A 107 -8.09 13.26 17.63
CA GLN A 107 -8.22 13.33 19.08
C GLN A 107 -7.79 12.06 19.80
N GLY A 108 -7.63 10.98 19.05
CA GLY A 108 -7.23 9.68 19.59
C GLY A 108 -6.74 8.76 18.49
N VAL A 109 -6.01 7.73 18.88
CA VAL A 109 -5.45 6.72 17.99
C VAL A 109 -5.86 5.31 18.45
N PRO A 110 -6.03 4.37 17.53
CA PRO A 110 -5.94 4.54 16.08
C PRO A 110 -7.13 5.32 15.48
N THR A 111 -6.90 6.10 14.45
CA THR A 111 -7.96 6.73 13.65
C THR A 111 -7.73 6.39 12.18
N VAL A 112 -8.78 5.99 11.49
CA VAL A 112 -8.73 5.61 10.08
C VAL A 112 -9.54 6.58 9.24
N VAL A 113 -8.89 7.11 8.21
CA VAL A 113 -9.46 8.09 7.28
C VAL A 113 -9.20 7.60 5.85
N ALA A 114 -10.21 7.65 5.00
CA ALA A 114 -10.02 7.44 3.57
C ALA A 114 -9.72 8.77 2.88
N LEU A 115 -8.81 8.73 1.91
CA LEU A 115 -8.59 9.82 0.96
C LEU A 115 -9.11 9.38 -0.41
N VAL A 116 -10.09 10.07 -0.91
CA VAL A 116 -10.71 9.80 -2.22
C VAL A 116 -10.75 11.09 -3.03
N GLY A 117 -10.00 11.14 -4.13
CA GLY A 117 -9.87 12.35 -4.93
C GLY A 117 -9.33 13.55 -4.16
N GLY A 118 -8.39 13.32 -3.25
CA GLY A 118 -7.83 14.35 -2.36
C GLY A 118 -8.75 14.81 -1.23
N ARG A 119 -9.89 14.14 -1.03
CA ARG A 119 -10.85 14.47 0.03
C ARG A 119 -10.75 13.49 1.18
N PRO A 120 -10.56 13.95 2.42
CA PRO A 120 -10.56 13.09 3.58
C PRO A 120 -12.00 12.71 3.97
N VAL A 121 -12.21 11.42 4.18
CA VAL A 121 -13.46 10.85 4.67
C VAL A 121 -13.15 10.06 5.95
N PRO A 122 -13.57 10.53 7.12
CA PRO A 122 -13.35 9.79 8.36
C PRO A 122 -14.12 8.47 8.31
N LEU A 123 -13.46 7.37 8.66
CA LEU A 123 -14.07 6.04 8.66
C LEU A 123 -14.45 5.60 10.06
N PHE A 124 -13.47 5.48 10.94
CA PHE A 124 -13.68 5.11 12.34
C PHE A 124 -12.49 5.53 13.21
N GLN A 125 -12.71 5.54 14.50
CA GLN A 125 -11.72 5.85 15.53
C GLN A 125 -11.72 4.75 16.59
N GLY A 126 -10.53 4.39 17.08
CA GLY A 126 -10.36 3.30 18.04
C GLY A 126 -10.26 1.93 17.36
N GLY A 127 -10.15 0.90 18.19
CA GLY A 127 -10.13 -0.49 17.71
C GLY A 127 -11.49 -0.88 17.12
N ALA A 128 -11.47 -1.53 15.96
CA ALA A 128 -12.66 -2.08 15.32
C ALA A 128 -12.38 -3.53 14.88
N ALA A 129 -13.42 -4.34 14.85
CA ALA A 129 -13.32 -5.70 14.35
C ALA A 129 -13.27 -5.71 12.80
N LYS A 130 -12.57 -6.69 12.23
CA LYS A 130 -12.43 -6.84 10.77
C LYS A 130 -13.79 -6.84 10.07
N GLU A 131 -14.79 -7.52 10.64
CA GLU A 131 -16.15 -7.61 10.11
C GLU A 131 -16.87 -6.25 10.05
N GLN A 132 -16.48 -5.31 10.90
CA GLN A 132 -17.01 -3.94 10.92
C GLN A 132 -16.29 -3.03 9.90
N VAL A 133 -15.02 -3.30 9.68
CA VAL A 133 -14.16 -2.51 8.78
C VAL A 133 -14.39 -2.86 7.31
N LEU A 134 -14.58 -4.12 6.99
CA LEU A 134 -14.79 -4.59 5.61
C LEU A 134 -15.92 -3.85 4.86
N PRO A 135 -17.14 -3.69 5.43
CA PRO A 135 -18.20 -2.97 4.74
C PRO A 135 -17.88 -1.47 4.58
N VAL A 136 -17.16 -0.87 5.53
CA VAL A 136 -16.74 0.52 5.45
C VAL A 136 -15.75 0.73 4.29
N ILE A 137 -14.76 -0.15 4.16
CA ILE A 137 -13.81 -0.11 3.05
C ILE A 137 -14.53 -0.34 1.72
N SER A 138 -15.49 -1.28 1.65
CA SER A 138 -16.29 -1.52 0.44
C SER A 138 -17.05 -0.27 0.00
N GLN A 139 -17.62 0.47 0.93
CA GLN A 139 -18.29 1.75 0.63
C GLN A 139 -17.31 2.80 0.10
N VAL A 140 -16.10 2.87 0.64
CA VAL A 140 -15.06 3.78 0.15
C VAL A 140 -14.67 3.43 -1.29
N LEU A 141 -14.48 2.16 -1.59
CA LEU A 141 -14.15 1.68 -2.94
C LEU A 141 -15.27 1.95 -3.94
N GLU A 142 -16.52 1.78 -3.51
CA GLU A 142 -17.69 2.10 -4.34
C GLU A 142 -17.80 3.60 -4.61
N ALA A 143 -17.63 4.44 -3.60
CA ALA A 143 -17.61 5.90 -3.72
C ALA A 143 -16.48 6.36 -4.66
N ALA A 144 -15.30 5.78 -4.54
CA ALA A 144 -14.17 6.07 -5.41
C ALA A 144 -14.50 5.72 -6.88
N THR A 145 -15.13 4.59 -7.13
CA THR A 145 -15.56 4.17 -8.47
C THR A 145 -16.58 5.16 -9.06
N GLN A 146 -17.52 5.63 -8.25
CA GLN A 146 -18.51 6.63 -8.68
C GLN A 146 -17.87 7.98 -9.02
N MET A 147 -16.75 8.30 -8.38
CA MET A 147 -15.96 9.51 -8.67
C MET A 147 -14.99 9.33 -9.85
N GLY A 148 -14.97 8.17 -10.49
CA GLY A 148 -14.05 7.85 -11.59
C GLY A 148 -12.64 7.48 -11.15
N ILE A 149 -12.42 7.22 -9.86
CA ILE A 149 -11.14 6.78 -9.31
C ILE A 149 -11.10 5.25 -9.37
N THR A 150 -10.61 4.72 -10.48
CA THR A 150 -10.67 3.29 -10.79
C THR A 150 -9.31 2.65 -11.03
N ALA A 151 -8.23 3.40 -10.92
CA ALA A 151 -6.89 2.87 -11.03
C ALA A 151 -6.63 1.86 -9.90
N ARG A 152 -5.71 0.94 -10.14
CA ARG A 152 -5.30 -0.08 -9.17
C ARG A 152 -3.79 -0.07 -9.04
N ILE A 153 -3.31 -0.55 -7.91
CA ILE A 153 -1.88 -0.76 -7.69
C ILE A 153 -1.48 -2.07 -8.37
N ALA A 154 -0.37 -2.04 -9.11
CA ALA A 154 0.26 -3.26 -9.60
C ALA A 154 0.90 -3.98 -8.41
N VAL A 155 0.31 -5.07 -7.98
CA VAL A 155 0.81 -5.87 -6.86
C VAL A 155 1.55 -7.10 -7.40
N ALA A 156 2.74 -7.36 -6.85
CA ALA A 156 3.42 -8.63 -7.04
C ALA A 156 2.77 -9.71 -6.14
N ALA A 157 3.01 -10.98 -6.44
CA ALA A 157 2.49 -12.07 -5.60
C ALA A 157 2.97 -11.95 -4.14
N GLU A 158 4.18 -11.45 -3.95
CA GLU A 158 4.80 -11.22 -2.63
C GLU A 158 4.05 -10.15 -1.81
N ASP A 159 3.48 -9.13 -2.47
CA ASP A 159 2.78 -8.04 -1.80
C ASP A 159 1.42 -8.47 -1.22
N THR A 160 0.84 -9.55 -1.73
CA THR A 160 -0.45 -10.09 -1.29
C THR A 160 -0.30 -11.13 -0.19
N VAL A 161 0.91 -11.59 0.07
CA VAL A 161 1.23 -12.57 1.10
C VAL A 161 1.79 -11.84 2.33
N ALA A 162 1.33 -12.22 3.51
CA ALA A 162 1.92 -11.72 4.75
C ALA A 162 3.41 -12.07 4.79
N PRO A 163 4.28 -11.19 5.25
CA PRO A 163 5.69 -11.50 5.39
C PRO A 163 5.85 -12.73 6.30
N THR A 164 6.70 -13.64 5.88
CA THR A 164 7.01 -14.84 6.66
C THR A 164 7.61 -14.41 8.00
N PRO A 165 7.05 -14.88 9.13
CA PRO A 165 7.67 -14.62 10.42
C PRO A 165 9.13 -15.08 10.43
N PRO A 166 10.05 -14.32 11.06
CA PRO A 166 11.46 -14.67 11.06
C PRO A 166 11.74 -16.06 11.66
N GLU A 167 10.87 -16.53 12.55
CA GLU A 167 10.94 -17.88 13.13
C GLU A 167 10.66 -18.98 12.10
N HIS A 168 9.90 -18.67 11.04
CA HIS A 168 9.55 -19.62 9.97
C HIS A 168 10.59 -19.68 8.86
N GLU A 169 11.47 -18.71 8.73
CA GLU A 169 12.43 -18.63 7.62
C GLU A 169 13.38 -19.83 7.59
N ALA A 170 13.92 -20.21 8.75
CA ALA A 170 14.87 -21.31 8.86
C ALA A 170 14.23 -22.68 8.52
N PRO A 171 13.07 -23.06 9.13
CA PRO A 171 12.40 -24.31 8.77
C PRO A 171 11.94 -24.36 7.32
N LEU A 172 11.41 -23.27 6.76
CA LEU A 172 11.02 -23.22 5.35
C LEU A 172 12.20 -23.39 4.40
N ALA A 173 13.34 -22.78 4.73
CA ALA A 173 14.56 -22.95 3.94
C ALA A 173 15.08 -24.39 3.99
N ALA A 174 14.98 -25.06 5.14
CA ALA A 174 15.33 -26.46 5.30
C ALA A 174 14.40 -27.39 4.50
N GLU A 175 13.08 -27.13 4.50
CA GLU A 175 12.12 -27.84 3.64
C GLU A 175 12.44 -27.68 2.16
N ALA A 176 12.72 -26.47 1.71
CA ALA A 176 13.06 -26.17 0.32
C ALA A 176 14.38 -26.84 -0.11
N ALA A 177 15.31 -27.01 0.82
CA ALA A 177 16.56 -27.73 0.59
C ALA A 177 16.41 -29.26 0.65
N GLY A 178 15.26 -29.79 1.06
CA GLY A 178 14.99 -31.22 1.22
C GLY A 178 15.56 -31.82 2.53
N ASN A 179 15.97 -30.96 3.46
CA ASN A 179 16.50 -31.35 4.78
C ASN A 179 15.35 -31.50 5.78
N LEU A 180 14.58 -32.56 5.66
CA LEU A 180 13.35 -32.77 6.44
C LEU A 180 13.62 -32.81 7.96
N ASP A 181 14.70 -33.45 8.39
CA ASP A 181 15.06 -33.55 9.81
C ASP A 181 15.33 -32.17 10.44
N GLU A 182 16.00 -31.30 9.69
CA GLU A 182 16.30 -29.92 10.11
C GLU A 182 15.04 -29.03 10.06
N ALA A 183 14.18 -29.24 9.09
CA ALA A 183 12.89 -28.57 8.98
C ALA A 183 11.97 -28.95 10.16
N ILE A 184 11.87 -30.22 10.49
CA ILE A 184 11.07 -30.70 11.63
C ILE A 184 11.56 -30.08 12.94
N ALA A 185 12.86 -30.14 13.20
CA ALA A 185 13.45 -29.54 14.40
C ALA A 185 13.22 -28.01 14.46
N GLY A 186 13.24 -27.35 13.32
CA GLY A 186 12.93 -25.92 13.19
C GLY A 186 11.48 -25.63 13.52
N TRP A 187 10.53 -26.38 12.98
CA TRP A 187 9.11 -26.20 13.25
C TRP A 187 8.70 -26.55 14.69
N GLU A 188 9.31 -27.58 15.29
CA GLU A 188 9.12 -27.87 16.71
C GLU A 188 9.52 -26.70 17.60
N LYS A 189 10.65 -26.06 17.28
CA LYS A 189 11.12 -24.88 18.00
C LYS A 189 10.19 -23.68 17.84
N VAL A 190 9.62 -23.49 16.66
CA VAL A 190 8.60 -22.44 16.41
C VAL A 190 7.37 -22.66 17.28
N ILE A 191 6.86 -23.90 17.35
CA ILE A 191 5.72 -24.26 18.18
C ILE A 191 6.03 -24.11 19.67
N GLU A 192 7.25 -24.41 20.10
CA GLU A 192 7.69 -24.20 21.48
C GLU A 192 7.66 -22.72 21.89
N LEU A 193 8.06 -21.83 20.97
CA LEU A 193 8.03 -20.39 21.16
C LEU A 193 6.60 -19.80 21.03
N ASN A 194 5.82 -20.35 20.14
CA ASN A 194 4.42 -19.92 19.90
C ASN A 194 3.49 -21.12 19.71
N PRO A 195 2.92 -21.66 20.81
CA PRO A 195 2.03 -22.83 20.75
C PRO A 195 0.71 -22.62 19.99
N ARG A 196 0.41 -21.39 19.61
CA ARG A 196 -0.80 -21.03 18.84
C ARG A 196 -0.54 -20.91 17.35
N ASP A 197 0.69 -21.12 16.91
CA ASP A 197 1.05 -21.05 15.51
C ASP A 197 0.50 -22.28 14.76
N GLU A 198 -0.57 -22.04 14.01
CA GLU A 198 -1.24 -23.10 13.24
C GLU A 198 -0.50 -23.46 11.97
N ASP A 199 0.26 -22.53 11.41
CA ASP A 199 1.09 -22.76 10.22
C ASP A 199 2.23 -23.73 10.55
N ALA A 200 2.94 -23.49 11.64
CA ALA A 200 4.00 -24.38 12.11
C ALA A 200 3.48 -25.79 12.41
N LYS A 201 2.29 -25.93 12.99
CA LYS A 201 1.64 -27.23 13.22
C LYS A 201 1.26 -27.94 11.92
N SER A 202 0.81 -27.18 10.93
CA SER A 202 0.45 -27.73 9.61
C SER A 202 1.66 -28.31 8.90
N HIS A 203 2.82 -27.65 8.98
CA HIS A 203 4.06 -28.13 8.39
C HIS A 203 4.60 -29.40 9.06
N LEU A 204 4.47 -29.52 10.39
CA LEU A 204 4.83 -30.75 11.12
C LEU A 204 3.95 -31.96 10.81
N SER A 205 2.73 -31.72 10.30
CA SER A 205 1.76 -32.77 10.04
C SER A 205 1.85 -33.38 8.64
N ARG A 206 2.76 -32.87 7.81
CA ARG A 206 2.98 -33.35 6.43
C ARG A 206 4.09 -34.34 6.38
#